data_ae14cfdce38a6d9c1ec0f88c57ac7cb6
#
_entry.id   ae14cfdce38a6d9c1ec0f88c57ac7cb6
#
_cell.length_a   1.000
_cell.length_b   1.000
_cell.length_c   1.000
_cell.angle_alpha   90.00
_cell.angle_beta   90.00
_cell.angle_gamma   90.00
#
_symmetry.space_group_name_H-M   'P 1'
#
loop_
_entity.id
_entity.type
_entity.pdbx_description
1 polymer ?
#
loop_
_entity_poly.entity_id
_entity_poly.type
_entity_poly.pdbx_seq_one_letter_code
_entity_poly.pdbx_strand_id
1 'polypeptide(L)'
;DPDCQVVVTTGCTEAIAAALLGLVDPGDEVVVLEPYYDSYTAMIQMAGGVRRPVTLRAPGIGDEHSRLDVDELRAAVTPRTRFVLLNSPHNPTGTVLTPGELQAVADVALEHDLVVITDEVYEHLVFDGSEHVPIATLPGMFERTLTLSSVGKSYSFTGWKVGWATGPADLVGAVLAAKQWLTFTSGSPL
;
A
#
# COMPACT_ATOMS: atom_id res chain seq x y z
N ASP A 1 -16.10 -2.76 10.72
CA ASP A 1 -17.05 -1.76 11.19
C ASP A 1 -16.96 -0.53 10.27
N PRO A 2 -18.04 -0.18 9.51
CA PRO A 2 -18.01 0.95 8.58
C PRO A 2 -17.88 2.33 9.25
N ASP A 3 -18.18 2.42 10.53
CA ASP A 3 -18.17 3.71 11.25
C ASP A 3 -16.76 4.15 11.67
N CYS A 4 -15.81 3.20 11.77
CA CYS A 4 -14.46 3.50 12.27
C CYS A 4 -13.32 2.79 11.50
N GLN A 5 -13.64 1.83 10.63
CA GLN A 5 -12.64 1.04 9.90
C GLN A 5 -12.63 1.32 8.39
N VAL A 6 -13.36 2.33 7.95
CA VAL A 6 -13.44 2.75 6.54
C VAL A 6 -13.45 4.27 6.46
N VAL A 7 -12.67 4.83 5.57
CA VAL A 7 -12.76 6.24 5.17
C VAL A 7 -12.77 6.36 3.65
N VAL A 8 -13.74 7.11 3.12
CA VAL A 8 -13.83 7.40 1.69
C VAL A 8 -12.91 8.57 1.34
N THR A 9 -12.20 8.46 0.22
CA THR A 9 -11.22 9.43 -0.24
C THR A 9 -11.46 9.86 -1.69
N THR A 10 -10.82 10.94 -2.10
CA THR A 10 -10.83 11.42 -3.49
C THR A 10 -9.85 10.62 -4.34
N GLY A 11 -10.18 9.35 -4.56
CA GLY A 11 -9.34 8.35 -5.21
C GLY A 11 -8.26 7.78 -4.29
N CYS A 12 -7.60 6.70 -4.75
CA CYS A 12 -6.52 6.05 -4.00
C CYS A 12 -5.31 6.98 -3.77
N THR A 13 -5.04 7.91 -4.68
CA THR A 13 -3.94 8.89 -4.52
C THR A 13 -4.10 9.73 -3.25
N GLU A 14 -5.31 10.19 -2.93
CA GLU A 14 -5.56 10.88 -1.67
C GLU A 14 -5.44 9.92 -0.47
N ALA A 15 -5.91 8.68 -0.59
CA ALA A 15 -5.78 7.69 0.46
C ALA A 15 -4.31 7.46 0.84
N ILE A 16 -3.42 7.33 -0.16
CA ILE A 16 -1.97 7.19 0.05
C ILE A 16 -1.39 8.45 0.70
N ALA A 17 -1.73 9.63 0.18
CA ALA A 17 -1.24 10.89 0.73
C ALA A 17 -1.66 11.08 2.19
N ALA A 18 -2.95 10.86 2.49
CA ALA A 18 -3.49 10.99 3.82
C ALA A 18 -2.90 9.95 4.80
N ALA A 19 -2.68 8.71 4.32
CA ALA A 19 -2.05 7.66 5.12
C ALA A 19 -0.61 8.04 5.50
N LEU A 20 0.20 8.45 4.53
CA LEU A 20 1.60 8.82 4.79
C LEU A 20 1.71 10.08 5.64
N LEU A 21 0.89 11.12 5.36
CA LEU A 21 0.89 12.37 6.14
C LEU A 21 0.34 12.18 7.55
N GLY A 22 -0.56 11.21 7.77
CA GLY A 22 -1.18 10.96 9.06
C GLY A 22 -0.41 9.98 9.95
N LEU A 23 0.45 9.14 9.36
CA LEU A 23 1.11 8.04 10.08
C LEU A 23 2.63 8.17 10.16
N VAL A 24 3.27 8.79 9.17
CA VAL A 24 4.75 8.85 9.08
C VAL A 24 5.27 10.07 9.83
N ASP A 25 6.12 9.84 10.80
CA ASP A 25 6.87 10.89 11.47
C ASP A 25 8.17 11.23 10.70
N PRO A 26 8.68 12.50 10.82
CA PRO A 26 9.92 12.88 10.18
C PRO A 26 11.10 11.97 10.58
N GLY A 27 11.72 11.34 9.58
CA GLY A 27 12.83 10.42 9.76
C GLY A 27 12.44 8.95 9.84
N ASP A 28 11.17 8.61 9.90
CA ASP A 28 10.70 7.22 9.75
C ASP A 28 11.06 6.68 8.39
N GLU A 29 11.45 5.41 8.36
CA GLU A 29 11.78 4.74 7.11
C GLU A 29 10.58 3.93 6.60
N VAL A 30 10.34 4.08 5.29
CA VAL A 30 9.29 3.37 4.55
C VAL A 30 9.93 2.47 3.51
N VAL A 31 9.78 1.16 3.67
CA VAL A 31 10.19 0.19 2.65
C VAL A 31 9.20 0.28 1.48
N VAL A 32 9.71 0.33 0.25
CA VAL A 32 8.91 0.38 -0.98
C VAL A 32 9.53 -0.48 -2.07
N LEU A 33 8.69 -1.23 -2.81
CA LEU A 33 9.16 -2.09 -3.89
C LEU A 33 9.47 -1.26 -5.14
N GLU A 34 10.65 -1.41 -5.74
CA GLU A 34 11.07 -0.76 -7.00
C GLU A 34 10.95 -1.73 -8.19
N PRO A 35 10.57 -1.23 -9.41
CA PRO A 35 10.07 0.12 -9.70
C PRO A 35 8.72 0.37 -9.03
N TYR A 36 8.32 1.60 -8.80
CA TYR A 36 7.05 1.94 -8.12
C TYR A 36 6.31 3.08 -8.82
N TYR A 37 5.06 3.27 -8.46
CA TYR A 37 4.28 4.42 -8.86
C TYR A 37 4.93 5.70 -8.30
N ASP A 38 5.25 6.64 -9.16
CA ASP A 38 6.06 7.83 -8.86
C ASP A 38 5.55 8.68 -7.69
N SER A 39 4.24 8.71 -7.49
CA SER A 39 3.62 9.43 -6.37
C SER A 39 4.08 8.95 -4.99
N TYR A 40 4.49 7.70 -4.83
CA TYR A 40 4.91 7.18 -3.52
C TYR A 40 6.11 7.93 -2.96
N THR A 41 7.13 8.16 -3.80
CA THR A 41 8.31 8.92 -3.39
C THR A 41 7.97 10.35 -2.97
N ALA A 42 7.15 11.03 -3.78
CA ALA A 42 6.74 12.38 -3.47
C ALA A 42 6.00 12.47 -2.13
N MET A 43 5.08 11.55 -1.88
CA MET A 43 4.28 11.53 -0.65
C MET A 43 5.09 11.14 0.58
N ILE A 44 6.01 10.17 0.48
CA ILE A 44 6.94 9.83 1.56
C ILE A 44 7.79 11.05 1.93
N GLN A 45 8.31 11.77 0.94
CA GLN A 45 9.11 12.97 1.17
C GLN A 45 8.28 14.11 1.78
N MET A 46 7.05 14.31 1.32
CA MET A 46 6.13 15.32 1.89
C MET A 46 5.82 15.05 3.35
N ALA A 47 5.73 13.78 3.75
CA ALA A 47 5.54 13.37 5.14
C ALA A 47 6.83 13.48 5.99
N GLY A 48 7.98 13.78 5.38
CA GLY A 48 9.28 13.81 6.06
C GLY A 48 9.91 12.42 6.25
N GLY A 49 9.33 11.39 5.65
CA GLY A 49 9.81 10.02 5.69
C GLY A 49 11.04 9.76 4.80
N VAL A 50 11.72 8.68 5.05
CA VAL A 50 12.89 8.23 4.31
C VAL A 50 12.56 6.93 3.57
N ARG A 51 12.68 6.95 2.25
CA ARG A 51 12.43 5.77 1.43
C ARG A 51 13.54 4.73 1.56
N ARG A 52 13.15 3.45 1.71
CA ARG A 52 14.03 2.27 1.69
C ARG A 52 13.60 1.36 0.54
N PRO A 53 14.23 1.48 -0.64
CA PRO A 53 13.82 0.69 -1.80
C PRO A 53 14.26 -0.78 -1.68
N VAL A 54 13.39 -1.67 -2.19
CA VAL A 54 13.66 -3.10 -2.41
C VAL A 54 13.31 -3.41 -3.85
N THR A 55 14.25 -3.94 -4.61
CA THR A 55 14.08 -4.13 -6.05
C THR A 55 13.30 -5.40 -6.36
N LEU A 56 12.18 -5.27 -7.05
CA LEU A 56 11.55 -6.40 -7.71
C LEU A 56 12.45 -6.87 -8.85
N ARG A 57 12.97 -8.08 -8.74
CA ARG A 57 13.85 -8.64 -9.76
C ARG A 57 13.08 -8.91 -11.03
N ALA A 58 13.57 -8.38 -12.13
CA ALA A 58 12.97 -8.64 -13.44
C ALA A 58 12.95 -10.14 -13.74
N PRO A 59 11.94 -10.62 -14.49
CA PRO A 59 11.86 -12.03 -14.83
C PRO A 59 13.09 -12.49 -15.62
N GLY A 60 13.65 -13.63 -15.22
CA GLY A 60 14.71 -14.31 -15.97
C GLY A 60 14.15 -15.07 -17.17
N ILE A 61 15.04 -15.74 -17.91
CA ILE A 61 14.63 -16.58 -19.04
C ILE A 61 13.76 -17.74 -18.49
N GLY A 62 12.49 -17.76 -18.88
CA GLY A 62 11.52 -18.76 -18.43
C GLY A 62 10.68 -18.36 -17.21
N ASP A 63 10.93 -17.21 -16.60
CA ASP A 63 10.07 -16.61 -15.60
C ASP A 63 9.01 -15.73 -16.27
N GLU A 64 7.79 -15.77 -15.76
CA GLU A 64 6.68 -14.96 -16.31
C GLU A 64 6.50 -13.62 -15.55
N HIS A 65 7.01 -13.51 -14.32
CA HIS A 65 6.75 -12.36 -13.44
C HIS A 65 8.01 -11.90 -12.71
N SER A 66 8.05 -10.62 -12.35
CA SER A 66 9.05 -10.08 -11.44
C SER A 66 8.89 -10.70 -10.05
N ARG A 67 10.00 -10.83 -9.32
CA ARG A 67 10.02 -11.52 -8.02
C ARG A 67 10.55 -10.61 -6.92
N LEU A 68 9.97 -10.76 -5.74
CA LEU A 68 10.48 -10.17 -4.52
C LEU A 68 11.70 -10.96 -4.01
N ASP A 69 12.81 -10.25 -3.79
CA ASP A 69 13.95 -10.82 -3.06
C ASP A 69 13.74 -10.65 -1.56
N VAL A 70 13.47 -11.76 -0.88
CA VAL A 70 13.16 -11.76 0.55
C VAL A 70 14.36 -11.35 1.41
N ASP A 71 15.58 -11.71 0.98
CA ASP A 71 16.80 -11.32 1.70
C ASP A 71 17.05 -9.81 1.57
N GLU A 72 16.80 -9.24 0.38
CA GLU A 72 16.86 -7.79 0.18
C GLU A 72 15.79 -7.06 1.00
N LEU A 73 14.57 -7.61 1.07
CA LEU A 73 13.50 -7.07 1.92
C LEU A 73 13.93 -7.03 3.40
N ARG A 74 14.46 -8.13 3.92
CA ARG A 74 14.97 -8.19 5.30
C ARG A 74 16.12 -7.23 5.55
N ALA A 75 17.05 -7.11 4.61
CA ALA A 75 18.19 -6.21 4.69
C ALA A 75 17.80 -4.72 4.62
N ALA A 76 16.65 -4.40 4.03
CA ALA A 76 16.15 -3.03 3.96
C ALA A 76 15.61 -2.52 5.31
N VAL A 77 15.25 -3.41 6.24
CA VAL A 77 14.69 -3.03 7.54
C VAL A 77 15.80 -2.59 8.49
N THR A 78 15.59 -1.45 9.12
CA THR A 78 16.47 -0.87 10.16
C THR A 78 15.65 -0.53 11.43
N PRO A 79 16.27 -0.16 12.52
CA PRO A 79 15.54 0.30 13.72
C PRO A 79 14.64 1.52 13.51
N ARG A 80 14.79 2.26 12.40
CA ARG A 80 13.94 3.38 12.02
C ARG A 80 12.82 3.01 11.06
N THR A 81 12.82 1.80 10.51
CA THR A 81 11.76 1.34 9.62
C THR A 81 10.48 1.17 10.43
N ARG A 82 9.40 1.78 9.96
CA ARG A 82 8.07 1.73 10.56
C ARG A 82 7.01 1.20 9.59
N PHE A 83 7.26 1.34 8.29
CA PHE A 83 6.25 1.08 7.27
C PHE A 83 6.81 0.24 6.12
N VAL A 84 5.91 -0.60 5.59
CA VAL A 84 6.05 -1.19 4.26
C VAL A 84 4.93 -0.62 3.40
N LEU A 85 5.27 0.06 2.31
CA LEU A 85 4.32 0.49 1.29
C LEU A 85 4.33 -0.54 0.15
N LEU A 86 3.27 -1.33 0.11
CA LEU A 86 3.09 -2.43 -0.82
C LEU A 86 2.13 -2.03 -1.94
N ASN A 87 2.32 -2.59 -3.13
CA ASN A 87 1.36 -2.51 -4.23
C ASN A 87 1.26 -3.86 -4.93
N SER A 88 0.09 -4.46 -4.89
CA SER A 88 -0.20 -5.71 -5.60
C SER A 88 -1.69 -5.78 -5.95
N PRO A 89 -2.05 -6.02 -7.21
CA PRO A 89 -1.18 -6.13 -8.39
C PRO A 89 -0.34 -4.88 -8.62
N HIS A 90 0.87 -5.04 -9.11
CA HIS A 90 1.94 -4.04 -9.02
C HIS A 90 1.99 -3.10 -10.23
N ASN A 91 2.07 -1.81 -10.00
CA ASN A 91 2.35 -0.79 -11.00
C ASN A 91 3.81 -0.32 -10.86
N PRO A 92 4.69 -0.47 -11.90
CA PRO A 92 4.34 -0.64 -13.31
C PRO A 92 4.53 -2.05 -13.89
N THR A 93 4.92 -3.05 -13.10
CA THR A 93 5.35 -4.35 -13.67
C THR A 93 4.20 -5.29 -14.04
N GLY A 94 2.98 -5.04 -13.52
CA GLY A 94 1.85 -5.95 -13.67
C GLY A 94 1.94 -7.22 -12.81
N THR A 95 3.01 -7.38 -12.03
CA THR A 95 3.21 -8.54 -11.16
C THR A 95 2.14 -8.62 -10.07
N VAL A 96 1.55 -9.80 -9.91
CA VAL A 96 0.76 -10.14 -8.73
C VAL A 96 1.68 -10.88 -7.77
N LEU A 97 1.87 -10.35 -6.56
CA LEU A 97 2.70 -11.01 -5.56
C LEU A 97 2.10 -12.36 -5.19
N THR A 98 2.94 -13.38 -5.18
CA THR A 98 2.54 -14.74 -4.83
C THR A 98 2.19 -14.84 -3.34
N PRO A 99 1.39 -15.85 -2.92
CA PRO A 99 1.14 -16.09 -1.50
C PRO A 99 2.42 -16.25 -0.66
N GLY A 100 3.48 -16.84 -1.23
CA GLY A 100 4.78 -16.97 -0.55
C GLY A 100 5.49 -15.65 -0.35
N GLU A 101 5.44 -14.74 -1.34
CA GLU A 101 6.00 -13.40 -1.22
C GLU A 101 5.21 -12.53 -0.24
N LEU A 102 3.87 -12.62 -0.26
CA LEU A 102 3.01 -11.93 0.71
C LEU A 102 3.26 -12.45 2.13
N GLN A 103 3.45 -13.76 2.32
CA GLN A 103 3.82 -14.33 3.61
C GLN A 103 5.18 -13.79 4.08
N ALA A 104 6.17 -13.68 3.20
CA ALA A 104 7.47 -13.13 3.55
C ALA A 104 7.38 -11.65 3.99
N VAL A 105 6.55 -10.84 3.33
CA VAL A 105 6.26 -9.47 3.76
C VAL A 105 5.57 -9.46 5.13
N ALA A 106 4.59 -10.34 5.34
CA ALA A 106 3.89 -10.47 6.62
C ALA A 106 4.84 -10.88 7.75
N ASP A 107 5.71 -11.86 7.52
CA ASP A 107 6.69 -12.31 8.51
C ASP A 107 7.63 -11.17 8.92
N VAL A 108 8.14 -10.40 7.96
CA VAL A 108 8.98 -9.23 8.24
C VAL A 108 8.21 -8.14 9.01
N ALA A 109 6.95 -7.88 8.63
CA ALA A 109 6.13 -6.89 9.31
C ALA A 109 5.82 -7.30 10.76
N LEU A 110 5.56 -8.58 11.00
CA LEU A 110 5.32 -9.12 12.34
C LEU A 110 6.59 -9.13 13.19
N GLU A 111 7.73 -9.53 12.62
CA GLU A 111 9.02 -9.62 13.32
C GLU A 111 9.52 -8.25 13.80
N HIS A 112 9.27 -7.20 13.00
CA HIS A 112 9.77 -5.85 13.25
C HIS A 112 8.70 -4.84 13.67
N ASP A 113 7.49 -5.30 13.96
CA ASP A 113 6.33 -4.48 14.34
C ASP A 113 6.05 -3.33 13.36
N LEU A 114 6.06 -3.64 12.05
CA LEU A 114 5.82 -2.68 10.99
C LEU A 114 4.34 -2.57 10.66
N VAL A 115 3.92 -1.37 10.25
CA VAL A 115 2.62 -1.14 9.61
C VAL A 115 2.75 -1.35 8.10
N VAL A 116 1.81 -2.07 7.52
CA VAL A 116 1.71 -2.26 6.07
C VAL A 116 0.66 -1.32 5.50
N ILE A 117 1.06 -0.45 4.58
CA ILE A 117 0.14 0.34 3.76
C ILE A 117 0.12 -0.34 2.40
N THR A 118 -1.02 -0.94 2.01
CA THR A 118 -1.11 -1.69 0.76
C THR A 118 -2.04 -0.99 -0.23
N ASP A 119 -1.50 -0.63 -1.40
CA ASP A 119 -2.26 -0.11 -2.53
C ASP A 119 -2.73 -1.29 -3.39
N GLU A 120 -4.02 -1.59 -3.29
CA GLU A 120 -4.66 -2.72 -3.95
C GLU A 120 -5.61 -2.27 -5.08
N VAL A 121 -5.37 -1.08 -5.65
CA VAL A 121 -6.24 -0.46 -6.66
C VAL A 121 -6.49 -1.35 -7.90
N TYR A 122 -5.64 -2.33 -8.16
CA TYR A 122 -5.77 -3.31 -9.25
C TYR A 122 -6.29 -4.68 -8.80
N GLU A 123 -6.85 -4.82 -7.61
CA GLU A 123 -7.31 -6.06 -6.98
C GLU A 123 -8.20 -6.95 -7.85
N HIS A 124 -8.98 -6.35 -8.78
CA HIS A 124 -9.85 -7.04 -9.73
C HIS A 124 -9.26 -7.15 -11.16
N LEU A 125 -8.04 -6.69 -11.37
CA LEU A 125 -7.35 -6.73 -12.67
C LEU A 125 -6.25 -7.78 -12.65
N VAL A 126 -6.64 -9.03 -12.46
CA VAL A 126 -5.78 -10.21 -12.47
C VAL A 126 -6.15 -11.11 -13.65
N PHE A 127 -5.17 -11.76 -14.26
CA PHE A 127 -5.31 -12.51 -15.50
C PHE A 127 -4.59 -13.85 -15.40
N ASP A 128 -4.81 -14.73 -16.37
CA ASP A 128 -4.07 -15.99 -16.57
C ASP A 128 -4.06 -16.91 -15.35
N GLY A 129 -5.18 -16.92 -14.60
CA GLY A 129 -5.31 -17.76 -13.41
C GLY A 129 -4.59 -17.25 -12.16
N SER A 130 -3.99 -16.06 -12.23
CA SER A 130 -3.46 -15.36 -11.04
C SER A 130 -4.61 -14.98 -10.10
N GLU A 131 -4.35 -15.03 -8.80
CA GLU A 131 -5.31 -14.64 -7.76
C GLU A 131 -4.70 -13.57 -6.87
N HIS A 132 -5.44 -12.46 -6.67
CA HIS A 132 -5.06 -11.44 -5.71
C HIS A 132 -5.45 -11.88 -4.30
N VAL A 133 -4.48 -11.88 -3.39
CA VAL A 133 -4.70 -12.15 -1.97
C VAL A 133 -4.44 -10.86 -1.19
N PRO A 134 -5.43 -10.26 -0.53
CA PRO A 134 -5.20 -9.10 0.33
C PRO A 134 -4.32 -9.48 1.51
N ILE A 135 -3.20 -8.78 1.70
CA ILE A 135 -2.26 -9.10 2.79
C ILE A 135 -2.91 -8.99 4.18
N ALA A 136 -3.91 -8.13 4.34
CA ALA A 136 -4.68 -7.99 5.58
C ALA A 136 -5.41 -9.27 6.02
N THR A 137 -5.60 -10.25 5.10
CA THR A 137 -6.24 -11.54 5.41
C THR A 137 -5.29 -12.58 6.00
N LEU A 138 -3.99 -12.32 5.95
CA LEU A 138 -3.00 -13.22 6.55
C LEU A 138 -3.04 -13.13 8.08
N PRO A 139 -2.71 -14.22 8.80
CA PRO A 139 -2.74 -14.23 10.26
C PRO A 139 -1.92 -13.09 10.89
N GLY A 140 -2.53 -12.30 11.78
CA GLY A 140 -1.88 -11.19 12.49
C GLY A 140 -1.65 -9.94 11.65
N MET A 141 -2.13 -9.90 10.40
CA MET A 141 -1.89 -8.76 9.53
C MET A 141 -3.01 -7.72 9.55
N PHE A 142 -4.25 -8.09 9.87
CA PHE A 142 -5.35 -7.12 9.92
C PHE A 142 -5.04 -5.95 10.88
N GLU A 143 -4.49 -6.25 12.04
CA GLU A 143 -4.23 -5.30 13.12
C GLU A 143 -3.14 -4.26 12.78
N ARG A 144 -2.41 -4.47 11.68
CA ARG A 144 -1.30 -3.62 11.23
C ARG A 144 -1.35 -3.23 9.76
N THR A 145 -2.46 -3.52 9.07
CA THR A 145 -2.58 -3.25 7.63
C THR A 145 -3.62 -2.19 7.36
N LEU A 146 -3.23 -1.17 6.60
CA LEU A 146 -4.11 -0.20 5.99
C LEU A 146 -4.22 -0.53 4.50
N THR A 147 -5.39 -1.01 4.07
CA THR A 147 -5.67 -1.35 2.67
C THR A 147 -6.30 -0.16 1.97
N LEU A 148 -5.71 0.24 0.84
CA LEU A 148 -6.13 1.36 0.01
C LEU A 148 -6.59 0.86 -1.36
N SER A 149 -7.73 1.36 -1.84
CA SER A 149 -8.23 1.02 -3.17
C SER A 149 -9.10 2.13 -3.76
N SER A 150 -9.64 1.92 -4.96
CA SER A 150 -10.55 2.85 -5.60
C SER A 150 -11.40 2.20 -6.69
N VAL A 151 -12.51 2.84 -7.02
CA VAL A 151 -13.34 2.44 -8.18
C VAL A 151 -12.67 2.72 -9.52
N GLY A 152 -11.60 3.52 -9.52
CA GLY A 152 -11.03 4.12 -10.74
C GLY A 152 -10.51 3.13 -11.75
N LYS A 153 -9.91 2.04 -11.32
CA LYS A 153 -9.29 1.03 -12.19
C LYS A 153 -10.24 -0.12 -12.47
N SER A 154 -10.68 -0.82 -11.43
CA SER A 154 -11.54 -2.01 -11.55
C SER A 154 -12.87 -1.75 -12.24
N TYR A 155 -13.40 -0.53 -12.14
CA TYR A 155 -14.69 -0.17 -12.73
C TYR A 155 -14.57 0.86 -13.85
N SER A 156 -13.35 1.13 -14.36
CA SER A 156 -13.10 2.13 -15.42
C SER A 156 -13.67 3.52 -15.08
N PHE A 157 -13.57 3.92 -13.82
CA PHE A 157 -14.26 5.07 -13.24
C PHE A 157 -13.30 6.16 -12.74
N THR A 158 -12.13 6.23 -13.34
CA THR A 158 -10.98 7.03 -12.87
C THR A 158 -11.33 8.52 -12.69
N GLY A 159 -12.18 9.08 -13.55
CA GLY A 159 -12.56 10.50 -13.51
C GLY A 159 -13.36 10.91 -12.29
N TRP A 160 -14.06 9.98 -11.65
CA TRP A 160 -14.92 10.25 -10.50
C TRP A 160 -14.15 10.44 -9.18
N LYS A 161 -12.90 10.01 -9.14
CA LYS A 161 -12.05 10.18 -7.97
C LYS A 161 -12.67 9.67 -6.66
N VAL A 162 -13.14 8.43 -6.67
CA VAL A 162 -13.64 7.74 -5.48
C VAL A 162 -12.69 6.62 -5.09
N GLY A 163 -12.17 6.68 -3.89
CA GLY A 163 -11.32 5.66 -3.28
C GLY A 163 -11.64 5.50 -1.81
N TRP A 164 -10.91 4.66 -1.14
CA TRP A 164 -11.08 4.40 0.29
C TRP A 164 -9.79 3.89 0.92
N ALA A 165 -9.74 4.01 2.24
CA ALA A 165 -8.81 3.30 3.10
C ALA A 165 -9.62 2.46 4.09
N THR A 166 -9.19 1.22 4.32
CA THR A 166 -9.79 0.29 5.28
C THR A 166 -8.73 -0.34 6.15
N GLY A 167 -9.05 -0.61 7.42
CA GLY A 167 -8.11 -1.20 8.36
C GLY A 167 -8.54 -1.02 9.81
N PRO A 168 -7.63 -1.18 10.78
CA PRO A 168 -7.88 -0.88 12.18
C PRO A 168 -8.30 0.57 12.39
N ALA A 169 -9.15 0.79 13.39
CA ALA A 169 -9.77 2.10 13.65
C ALA A 169 -8.74 3.22 13.93
N ASP A 170 -7.63 2.91 14.57
CA ASP A 170 -6.54 3.85 14.85
C ASP A 170 -5.81 4.29 13.57
N LEU A 171 -5.50 3.35 12.66
CA LEU A 171 -4.89 3.66 11.38
C LEU A 171 -5.85 4.45 10.48
N VAL A 172 -7.12 4.04 10.40
CA VAL A 172 -8.15 4.77 9.63
C VAL A 172 -8.40 6.15 10.23
N GLY A 173 -8.38 6.28 11.56
CA GLY A 173 -8.49 7.56 12.27
C GLY A 173 -7.39 8.54 11.91
N ALA A 174 -6.15 8.08 11.77
CA ALA A 174 -5.02 8.91 11.32
C ALA A 174 -5.20 9.40 9.88
N VAL A 175 -5.68 8.52 8.98
CA VAL A 175 -6.02 8.90 7.60
C VAL A 175 -7.11 9.97 7.58
N LEU A 176 -8.18 9.78 8.37
CA LEU A 176 -9.29 10.73 8.45
C LEU A 176 -8.81 12.10 8.97
N ALA A 177 -7.95 12.12 9.98
CA ALA A 177 -7.39 13.34 10.54
C ALA A 177 -6.56 14.12 9.51
N ALA A 178 -5.71 13.44 8.74
CA ALA A 178 -4.95 14.06 7.66
C ALA A 178 -5.87 14.53 6.50
N LYS A 179 -6.82 13.67 6.08
CA LYS A 179 -7.78 13.98 5.02
C LYS A 179 -8.59 15.23 5.30
N GLN A 180 -8.96 15.49 6.55
CA GLN A 180 -9.70 16.69 6.95
C GLN A 180 -9.02 17.97 6.47
N TRP A 181 -7.70 17.99 6.38
CA TRP A 181 -6.92 19.15 5.95
C TRP A 181 -6.51 19.11 4.48
N LEU A 182 -6.72 17.99 3.78
CA LEU A 182 -6.48 17.85 2.34
C LEU A 182 -7.69 18.26 1.51
N THR A 183 -8.82 17.60 1.71
CA THR A 183 -10.04 17.82 0.92
C THR A 183 -11.28 18.08 1.75
N PHE A 184 -11.20 17.86 3.08
CA PHE A 184 -12.31 17.93 4.03
C PHE A 184 -13.40 16.87 3.76
N THR A 185 -13.93 16.80 2.54
CA THR A 185 -14.93 15.83 2.11
C THR A 185 -14.58 15.30 0.73
N SER A 186 -15.21 14.20 0.33
CA SER A 186 -15.08 13.69 -1.03
C SER A 186 -15.89 14.56 -2.00
N GLY A 187 -15.40 14.70 -3.24
CA GLY A 187 -16.13 15.39 -4.27
C GLY A 187 -17.49 14.72 -4.53
N SER A 188 -18.51 15.52 -4.76
CA SER A 188 -19.77 15.01 -5.28
C SER A 188 -19.62 14.77 -6.77
N PRO A 189 -19.92 13.58 -7.29
CA PRO A 189 -20.22 13.46 -8.71
C PRO A 189 -21.51 14.24 -8.97
N LEU A 190 -21.42 15.23 -9.82
CA LEU A 190 -22.61 16.00 -10.24
C LEU A 190 -23.60 15.14 -10.97
#